data_bf47b3a066deac002cb014140decf4ee
#
_entry.id   bf47b3a066deac002cb014140decf4ee
#
_cell.length_a   1.000
_cell.length_b   1.000
_cell.length_c   1.000
_cell.angle_alpha   90.00
_cell.angle_beta   90.00
_cell.angle_gamma   90.00
#
_symmetry.space_group_name_H-M   'P 1'
#
loop_
_entity.id
_entity.type
_entity.pdbx_description
1 polymer ?
#
loop_
_entity_poly.entity_id
_entity_poly.type
_entity_poly.pdbx_seq_one_letter_code
_entity_poly.pdbx_strand_id
1 'polypeptide(L)'
;MNPEDIVVLPELKAYIDPLTPDEHDALERSILAEGCRDALVLWGDVLVDGHNRYGICQQHGLPFQTVQNTRFQSMEDVHLWMIDQHLGRRSVSEFQRGVLALKKREIIAERRAQAAAAVVAAKAEAAQSPGGQAPWEGDTDPVVAKALATVAKVPEDALDTREALARAARLTAAQVKAIEAIHQNAAPEVVAAVKSGELSLNAAAVVATLSVEEQQAAA
;
A
#
# COMPACT_ATOMS: atom_id res chain seq x y z
N MET A 1 -11.19 -24.65 4.29
CA MET A 1 -10.08 -24.11 5.09
C MET A 1 -10.64 -23.86 6.47
N ASN A 2 -10.04 -24.45 7.50
CA ASN A 2 -10.51 -24.21 8.87
C ASN A 2 -10.16 -22.77 9.29
N PRO A 3 -10.98 -22.12 10.14
CA PRO A 3 -10.65 -20.80 10.67
C PRO A 3 -9.30 -20.70 11.37
N GLU A 4 -8.81 -21.83 11.88
CA GLU A 4 -7.53 -21.95 12.59
C GLU A 4 -6.31 -21.93 11.66
N ASP A 5 -6.49 -22.11 10.34
CA ASP A 5 -5.42 -22.14 9.35
C ASP A 5 -5.09 -20.74 8.78
N ILE A 6 -5.83 -19.71 9.18
CA ILE A 6 -5.65 -18.35 8.64
C ILE A 6 -4.52 -17.63 9.40
N VAL A 7 -3.49 -17.24 8.64
CA VAL A 7 -2.34 -16.48 9.15
C VAL A 7 -2.61 -14.98 9.05
N VAL A 8 -2.56 -14.28 10.18
CA VAL A 8 -2.67 -12.83 10.25
C VAL A 8 -1.27 -12.24 10.42
N LEU A 9 -0.75 -11.61 9.38
CA LEU A 9 0.54 -10.92 9.44
C LEU A 9 0.35 -9.55 10.10
N PRO A 10 1.07 -9.25 11.21
CA PRO A 10 0.97 -7.94 11.89
C PRO A 10 1.25 -6.76 10.95
N GLU A 11 2.19 -6.91 10.02
CA GLU A 11 2.54 -5.88 9.03
C GLU A 11 1.38 -5.55 8.09
N LEU A 12 0.61 -6.54 7.62
CA LEU A 12 -0.57 -6.31 6.79
C LEU A 12 -1.71 -5.70 7.59
N LYS A 13 -1.91 -6.16 8.84
CA LYS A 13 -2.92 -5.59 9.73
C LYS A 13 -2.65 -4.11 10.04
N ALA A 14 -1.38 -3.74 10.24
CA ALA A 14 -0.96 -2.37 10.54
C ALA A 14 -0.79 -1.49 9.29
N TYR A 15 -0.89 -2.07 8.09
CA TYR A 15 -0.66 -1.35 6.84
C TYR A 15 -1.68 -0.25 6.58
N ILE A 16 -2.91 -0.48 7.01
CA ILE A 16 -4.01 0.47 6.99
C ILE A 16 -4.31 0.89 8.43
N ASP A 17 -4.60 2.17 8.62
CA ASP A 17 -4.94 2.69 9.95
C ASP A 17 -6.15 1.91 10.54
N PRO A 18 -6.12 1.61 11.84
CA PRO A 18 -7.21 0.90 12.50
C PRO A 18 -8.51 1.72 12.48
N LEU A 19 -9.62 1.02 12.62
CA LEU A 19 -10.92 1.66 12.83
C LEU A 19 -10.91 2.44 14.15
N THR A 20 -11.66 3.55 14.19
CA THR A 20 -11.98 4.20 15.46
C THR A 20 -12.83 3.27 16.34
N PRO A 21 -12.89 3.46 17.66
CA PRO A 21 -13.75 2.65 18.53
C PRO A 21 -15.22 2.64 18.05
N ASP A 22 -15.77 3.80 17.69
CA ASP A 22 -17.15 3.92 17.21
C ASP A 22 -17.39 3.16 15.90
N GLU A 23 -16.42 3.20 14.97
CA GLU A 23 -16.50 2.45 13.70
C GLU A 23 -16.39 0.94 13.96
N HIS A 24 -15.51 0.52 14.89
CA HIS A 24 -15.39 -0.87 15.28
C HIS A 24 -16.68 -1.39 15.89
N ASP A 25 -17.27 -0.65 16.85
CA ASP A 25 -18.53 -1.00 17.50
C ASP A 25 -19.71 -1.04 16.51
N ALA A 26 -19.72 -0.13 15.54
CA ALA A 26 -20.74 -0.14 14.48
C ALA A 26 -20.60 -1.37 13.58
N LEU A 27 -19.36 -1.74 13.21
CA LEU A 27 -19.08 -2.93 12.43
C LEU A 27 -19.45 -4.20 13.20
N GLU A 28 -19.10 -4.28 14.48
CA GLU A 28 -19.40 -5.41 15.36
C GLU A 28 -20.91 -5.61 15.48
N ARG A 29 -21.67 -4.54 15.78
CA ARG A 29 -23.14 -4.61 15.83
C ARG A 29 -23.73 -5.09 14.50
N SER A 30 -23.23 -4.62 13.37
CA SER A 30 -23.69 -5.06 12.06
C SER A 30 -23.44 -6.54 11.82
N ILE A 31 -22.25 -7.03 12.17
CA ILE A 31 -21.88 -8.45 12.00
C ILE A 31 -22.70 -9.34 12.95
N LEU A 32 -22.94 -8.90 14.18
CA LEU A 32 -23.78 -9.65 15.13
C LEU A 32 -25.24 -9.75 14.67
N ALA A 33 -25.77 -8.69 14.03
CA ALA A 33 -27.15 -8.65 13.57
C ALA A 33 -27.37 -9.41 12.25
N GLU A 34 -26.43 -9.33 11.31
CA GLU A 34 -26.63 -9.77 9.93
C GLU A 34 -25.62 -10.84 9.46
N GLY A 35 -24.66 -11.20 10.30
CA GLY A 35 -23.54 -12.08 9.95
C GLY A 35 -22.46 -11.37 9.15
N CYS A 36 -21.37 -12.09 8.90
CA CYS A 36 -20.26 -11.62 8.05
C CYS A 36 -20.62 -11.79 6.57
N ARG A 37 -21.20 -10.76 5.95
CA ARG A 37 -21.70 -10.81 4.56
C ARG A 37 -20.58 -10.82 3.53
N ASP A 38 -19.55 -10.01 3.74
CA ASP A 38 -18.43 -9.88 2.81
C ASP A 38 -17.36 -10.92 3.12
N ALA A 39 -16.96 -11.69 2.12
CA ALA A 39 -15.89 -12.67 2.26
C ALA A 39 -14.56 -12.03 2.64
N LEU A 40 -13.76 -12.73 3.42
CA LEU A 40 -12.38 -12.38 3.73
C LEU A 40 -11.49 -12.73 2.52
N VAL A 41 -10.54 -11.87 2.19
CA VAL A 41 -9.63 -12.10 1.07
C VAL A 41 -8.34 -12.72 1.58
N LEU A 42 -7.96 -13.86 1.00
CA LEU A 42 -6.76 -14.60 1.34
C LEU A 42 -5.79 -14.68 0.14
N TRP A 43 -4.51 -14.77 0.47
CA TRP A 43 -3.44 -15.20 -0.43
C TRP A 43 -2.73 -16.40 0.19
N GLY A 44 -3.03 -17.60 -0.34
CA GLY A 44 -2.68 -18.85 0.35
C GLY A 44 -3.43 -18.95 1.68
N ASP A 45 -2.69 -18.99 2.77
CA ASP A 45 -3.19 -18.97 4.14
C ASP A 45 -3.19 -17.56 4.78
N VAL A 46 -2.58 -16.58 4.13
CA VAL A 46 -2.42 -15.21 4.64
C VAL A 46 -3.69 -14.39 4.43
N LEU A 47 -4.18 -13.76 5.51
CA LEU A 47 -5.29 -12.81 5.45
C LEU A 47 -4.82 -11.47 4.88
N VAL A 48 -5.42 -11.06 3.75
CA VAL A 48 -5.09 -9.83 3.04
C VAL A 48 -6.12 -8.72 3.29
N ASP A 49 -7.41 -9.04 3.28
CA ASP A 49 -8.47 -8.07 3.62
C ASP A 49 -9.52 -8.69 4.53
N GLY A 50 -10.08 -7.84 5.39
CA GLY A 50 -11.11 -8.21 6.35
C GLY A 50 -10.59 -8.49 7.76
N HIS A 51 -9.43 -7.97 8.14
CA HIS A 51 -8.82 -8.19 9.47
C HIS A 51 -9.78 -7.89 10.63
N ASN A 52 -10.54 -6.79 10.57
CA ASN A 52 -11.52 -6.45 11.61
C ASN A 52 -12.69 -7.42 11.62
N ARG A 53 -13.22 -7.78 10.44
CA ARG A 53 -14.31 -8.78 10.32
C ARG A 53 -13.87 -10.14 10.87
N TYR A 54 -12.65 -10.56 10.53
CA TYR A 54 -12.07 -11.81 11.04
C TYR A 54 -11.97 -11.82 12.56
N GLY A 55 -11.43 -10.74 13.16
CA GLY A 55 -11.31 -10.61 14.61
C GLY A 55 -12.67 -10.69 15.31
N ILE A 56 -13.67 -9.96 14.81
CA ILE A 56 -15.03 -9.99 15.36
C ILE A 56 -15.65 -11.39 15.21
N CYS A 57 -15.54 -12.01 14.05
CA CYS A 57 -16.08 -13.36 13.85
C CYS A 57 -15.42 -14.40 14.75
N GLN A 58 -14.09 -14.31 14.96
CA GLN A 58 -13.41 -15.19 15.91
C GLN A 58 -13.84 -14.96 17.35
N GLN A 59 -13.96 -13.70 17.77
CA GLN A 59 -14.38 -13.35 19.13
C GLN A 59 -15.76 -13.89 19.47
N HIS A 60 -16.70 -13.87 18.52
CA HIS A 60 -18.08 -14.27 18.71
C HIS A 60 -18.42 -15.65 18.15
N GLY A 61 -17.45 -16.41 17.63
CA GLY A 61 -17.68 -17.74 17.07
C GLY A 61 -18.61 -17.74 15.83
N LEU A 62 -18.60 -16.65 15.06
CA LEU A 62 -19.48 -16.48 13.89
C LEU A 62 -18.84 -17.07 12.63
N PRO A 63 -19.66 -17.68 11.76
CA PRO A 63 -19.20 -18.16 10.48
C PRO A 63 -18.85 -17.00 9.53
N PHE A 64 -17.84 -17.21 8.67
CA PHE A 64 -17.44 -16.29 7.62
C PHE A 64 -17.06 -17.05 6.36
N GLN A 65 -17.06 -16.36 5.23
CA GLN A 65 -16.62 -16.89 3.94
C GLN A 65 -15.23 -16.36 3.61
N THR A 66 -14.48 -17.13 2.82
CA THR A 66 -13.16 -16.72 2.33
C THR A 66 -13.12 -16.80 0.81
N VAL A 67 -12.34 -15.92 0.18
CA VAL A 67 -12.03 -15.93 -1.24
C VAL A 67 -10.53 -15.86 -1.45
N GLN A 68 -10.00 -16.73 -2.32
CA GLN A 68 -8.58 -16.72 -2.68
C GLN A 68 -8.32 -15.71 -3.79
N ASN A 69 -7.36 -14.81 -3.58
CA ASN A 69 -6.84 -13.97 -4.64
C ASN A 69 -5.57 -14.59 -5.22
N THR A 70 -5.72 -15.23 -6.37
CA THR A 70 -4.63 -15.94 -7.06
C THR A 70 -3.78 -15.03 -7.98
N ARG A 71 -4.06 -13.72 -8.01
CA ARG A 71 -3.34 -12.76 -8.88
C ARG A 71 -2.03 -12.29 -8.30
N PHE A 72 -1.88 -12.40 -6.98
CA PHE A 72 -0.66 -11.96 -6.29
C PHE A 72 0.50 -12.91 -6.58
N GLN A 73 1.65 -12.35 -6.91
CA GLN A 73 2.92 -13.07 -7.15
C GLN A 73 3.97 -12.69 -6.10
N SER A 74 3.77 -11.57 -5.40
CA SER A 74 4.68 -11.04 -4.38
C SER A 74 3.91 -10.27 -3.30
N MET A 75 4.58 -9.97 -2.19
CA MET A 75 4.03 -9.15 -1.12
C MET A 75 3.75 -7.71 -1.60
N GLU A 76 4.56 -7.19 -2.53
CA GLU A 76 4.30 -5.86 -3.10
C GLU A 76 2.98 -5.84 -3.90
N ASP A 77 2.59 -6.96 -4.57
CA ASP A 77 1.29 -7.03 -5.23
C ASP A 77 0.15 -6.94 -4.21
N VAL A 78 0.31 -7.59 -3.05
CA VAL A 78 -0.63 -7.49 -1.94
C VAL A 78 -0.74 -6.04 -1.46
N HIS A 79 0.39 -5.38 -1.20
CA HIS A 79 0.41 -3.99 -0.75
C HIS A 79 -0.24 -3.04 -1.76
N LEU A 80 0.10 -3.15 -3.06
CA LEU A 80 -0.51 -2.35 -4.11
C LEU A 80 -2.02 -2.55 -4.18
N TRP A 81 -2.47 -3.80 -4.10
CA TRP A 81 -3.90 -4.13 -4.10
C TRP A 81 -4.62 -3.56 -2.87
N MET A 82 -4.03 -3.69 -1.67
CA MET A 82 -4.59 -3.12 -0.44
C MET A 82 -4.73 -1.60 -0.55
N ILE A 83 -3.70 -0.92 -1.05
CA ILE A 83 -3.74 0.53 -1.27
C ILE A 83 -4.88 0.90 -2.21
N ASP A 84 -5.01 0.22 -3.36
CA ASP A 84 -6.04 0.52 -4.36
C ASP A 84 -7.45 0.30 -3.82
N GLN A 85 -7.66 -0.77 -3.04
CA GLN A 85 -8.94 -1.00 -2.35
C GLN A 85 -9.28 0.16 -1.39
N HIS A 86 -8.30 0.66 -0.63
CA HIS A 86 -8.54 1.73 0.34
C HIS A 86 -8.66 3.11 -0.30
N LEU A 87 -7.90 3.41 -1.35
CA LEU A 87 -8.08 4.63 -2.15
C LEU A 87 -9.48 4.72 -2.78
N GLY A 88 -10.10 3.57 -3.04
CA GLY A 88 -11.49 3.49 -3.52
C GLY A 88 -12.56 3.76 -2.45
N ARG A 89 -12.26 3.59 -1.18
CA ARG A 89 -13.24 3.72 -0.07
C ARG A 89 -13.53 5.18 0.26
N ARG A 90 -14.78 5.50 0.60
CA ARG A 90 -15.21 6.86 0.98
C ARG A 90 -14.84 7.23 2.42
N SER A 91 -14.68 6.24 3.30
CA SER A 91 -14.39 6.43 4.73
C SER A 91 -12.92 6.76 5.04
N VAL A 92 -12.02 6.67 4.06
CA VAL A 92 -10.60 6.97 4.26
C VAL A 92 -10.38 8.48 4.26
N SER A 93 -9.70 9.01 5.30
CA SER A 93 -9.42 10.43 5.43
C SER A 93 -8.50 10.97 4.31
N GLU A 94 -8.50 12.29 4.09
CA GLU A 94 -7.60 12.91 3.09
C GLU A 94 -6.13 12.62 3.39
N PHE A 95 -5.74 12.70 4.66
CA PHE A 95 -4.38 12.38 5.09
C PHE A 95 -4.00 10.94 4.77
N GLN A 96 -4.84 9.98 5.14
CA GLN A 96 -4.62 8.57 4.88
C GLN A 96 -4.52 8.28 3.38
N ARG A 97 -5.42 8.84 2.55
CA ARG A 97 -5.34 8.69 1.09
C ARG A 97 -4.02 9.21 0.53
N GLY A 98 -3.57 10.36 0.99
CA GLY A 98 -2.28 10.91 0.58
C GLY A 98 -1.11 10.01 0.96
N VAL A 99 -1.04 9.56 2.22
CA VAL A 99 0.01 8.63 2.68
C VAL A 99 0.01 7.33 1.87
N LEU A 100 -1.17 6.75 1.59
CA LEU A 100 -1.29 5.55 0.77
C LEU A 100 -0.80 5.77 -0.67
N ALA A 101 -1.09 6.93 -1.26
CA ALA A 101 -0.59 7.26 -2.59
C ALA A 101 0.95 7.43 -2.61
N LEU A 102 1.53 8.00 -1.55
CA LEU A 102 2.99 8.09 -1.40
C LEU A 102 3.63 6.69 -1.28
N LYS A 103 3.09 5.82 -0.44
CA LYS A 103 3.54 4.43 -0.33
C LYS A 103 3.45 3.69 -1.69
N LYS A 104 2.36 3.91 -2.43
CA LYS A 104 2.19 3.33 -3.77
C LYS A 104 3.30 3.79 -4.72
N ARG A 105 3.63 5.09 -4.71
CA ARG A 105 4.73 5.66 -5.49
C ARG A 105 6.07 4.98 -5.17
N GLU A 106 6.36 4.80 -3.87
CA GLU A 106 7.61 4.18 -3.41
C GLU A 106 7.72 2.74 -3.92
N ILE A 107 6.69 1.90 -3.76
CA ILE A 107 6.68 0.51 -4.24
C ILE A 107 6.90 0.46 -5.76
N ILE A 108 6.23 1.34 -6.52
CA ILE A 108 6.38 1.41 -7.98
C ILE A 108 7.80 1.83 -8.35
N ALA A 109 8.37 2.82 -7.65
CA ALA A 109 9.74 3.28 -7.90
C ALA A 109 10.79 2.19 -7.60
N GLU A 110 10.62 1.47 -6.50
CA GLU A 110 11.49 0.34 -6.14
C GLU A 110 11.41 -0.78 -7.19
N ARG A 111 10.22 -1.16 -7.63
CA ARG A 111 10.03 -2.15 -8.70
C ARG A 111 10.71 -1.74 -10.00
N ARG A 112 10.62 -0.47 -10.37
CA ARG A 112 11.30 0.06 -11.56
C ARG A 112 12.81 -0.01 -11.42
N ALA A 113 13.34 0.36 -10.25
CA ALA A 113 14.78 0.29 -9.98
C ALA A 113 15.29 -1.16 -10.04
N GLN A 114 14.56 -2.09 -9.42
CA GLN A 114 14.90 -3.52 -9.46
C GLN A 114 14.84 -4.08 -10.89
N ALA A 115 13.80 -3.75 -11.64
CA ALA A 115 13.65 -4.18 -13.02
C ALA A 115 14.76 -3.61 -13.93
N ALA A 116 15.11 -2.33 -13.76
CA ALA A 116 16.23 -1.70 -14.48
C ALA A 116 17.57 -2.37 -14.14
N ALA A 117 17.84 -2.65 -12.87
CA ALA A 117 19.04 -3.35 -12.42
C ALA A 117 19.11 -4.78 -13.02
N ALA A 118 17.98 -5.51 -13.06
CA ALA A 118 17.92 -6.83 -13.65
C ALA A 118 18.24 -6.83 -15.16
N VAL A 119 17.78 -5.80 -15.90
CA VAL A 119 18.12 -5.64 -17.33
C VAL A 119 19.62 -5.37 -17.52
N VAL A 120 20.22 -4.52 -16.66
CA VAL A 120 21.66 -4.23 -16.73
C VAL A 120 22.46 -5.50 -16.42
N ALA A 121 22.10 -6.25 -15.38
CA ALA A 121 22.74 -7.51 -15.03
C ALA A 121 22.64 -8.55 -16.17
N ALA A 122 21.44 -8.74 -16.75
CA ALA A 122 21.20 -9.66 -17.85
C ALA A 122 22.04 -9.30 -19.10
N LYS A 123 22.19 -8.01 -19.42
CA LYS A 123 23.03 -7.55 -20.51
C LYS A 123 24.52 -7.79 -20.24
N ALA A 124 24.96 -7.64 -18.99
CA ALA A 124 26.34 -7.90 -18.60
C ALA A 124 26.69 -9.40 -18.68
N GLU A 125 25.77 -10.28 -18.28
CA GLU A 125 25.92 -11.73 -18.40
C GLU A 125 25.96 -12.19 -19.88
N ALA A 126 25.06 -11.65 -20.70
CA ALA A 126 25.05 -11.94 -22.14
C ALA A 126 26.36 -11.51 -22.84
N ALA A 127 26.94 -10.40 -22.42
CA ALA A 127 28.24 -9.90 -22.96
C ALA A 127 29.46 -10.75 -22.55
N GLN A 128 29.35 -11.53 -21.47
CA GLN A 128 30.43 -12.40 -20.97
C GLN A 128 30.34 -13.85 -21.45
N SER A 129 29.25 -14.22 -22.13
CA SER A 129 29.07 -15.59 -22.65
C SER A 129 29.98 -15.84 -23.84
N PRO A 130 30.86 -16.88 -23.81
CA PRO A 130 31.69 -17.24 -24.98
C PRO A 130 30.79 -17.79 -26.08
N GLY A 131 30.54 -17.00 -27.10
CA GLY A 131 29.68 -17.34 -28.25
C GLY A 131 28.47 -16.44 -28.44
N GLY A 132 28.41 -15.32 -27.70
CA GLY A 132 27.37 -14.31 -27.87
C GLY A 132 27.40 -13.73 -29.28
N GLN A 133 26.34 -13.97 -30.04
CA GLN A 133 26.09 -13.33 -31.33
C GLN A 133 26.07 -11.81 -31.14
N ALA A 134 26.58 -11.09 -32.11
CA ALA A 134 26.62 -9.65 -32.06
C ALA A 134 25.20 -9.06 -31.97
N PRO A 135 24.98 -7.94 -31.24
CA PRO A 135 23.66 -7.40 -30.89
C PRO A 135 22.71 -7.04 -32.04
N TRP A 136 23.14 -7.19 -33.29
CA TRP A 136 22.35 -6.86 -34.48
C TRP A 136 21.74 -8.09 -35.21
N GLU A 137 21.95 -9.30 -34.73
CA GLU A 137 21.34 -10.52 -35.28
C GLU A 137 20.12 -10.91 -34.44
N GLY A 138 19.05 -10.25 -34.64
CA GLY A 138 17.62 -10.58 -34.65
C GLY A 138 16.96 -11.39 -33.53
N ASP A 139 17.68 -12.04 -32.62
CA ASP A 139 17.08 -12.75 -31.48
C ASP A 139 17.60 -12.18 -30.14
N THR A 140 16.70 -11.53 -29.43
CA THR A 140 16.97 -11.04 -28.09
C THR A 140 17.21 -12.23 -27.16
N ASP A 141 18.40 -12.28 -26.51
CA ASP A 141 18.72 -13.30 -25.51
C ASP A 141 17.52 -13.55 -24.59
N PRO A 142 17.10 -14.81 -24.37
CA PRO A 142 15.94 -15.14 -23.57
C PRO A 142 15.97 -14.53 -22.16
N VAL A 143 17.16 -14.35 -21.57
CA VAL A 143 17.35 -13.72 -20.25
C VAL A 143 17.07 -12.24 -20.33
N VAL A 144 17.55 -11.54 -21.35
CA VAL A 144 17.28 -10.13 -21.62
C VAL A 144 15.79 -9.91 -21.97
N ALA A 145 15.21 -10.78 -22.79
CA ALA A 145 13.79 -10.72 -23.13
C ALA A 145 12.91 -10.89 -21.90
N LYS A 146 13.24 -11.82 -20.99
CA LYS A 146 12.53 -12.02 -19.72
C LYS A 146 12.66 -10.81 -18.79
N ALA A 147 13.85 -10.20 -18.68
CA ALA A 147 14.10 -9.01 -17.90
C ALA A 147 13.30 -7.81 -18.45
N LEU A 148 13.29 -7.60 -19.77
CA LEU A 148 12.49 -6.56 -20.43
C LEU A 148 10.98 -6.77 -20.23
N ALA A 149 10.49 -8.02 -20.28
CA ALA A 149 9.09 -8.33 -19.98
C ALA A 149 8.71 -8.03 -18.53
N THR A 150 9.66 -8.11 -17.60
CA THR A 150 9.46 -7.72 -16.19
C THR A 150 9.32 -6.21 -16.06
N VAL A 151 10.14 -5.43 -16.79
CA VAL A 151 10.03 -3.95 -16.83
C VAL A 151 8.68 -3.51 -17.42
N ALA A 152 8.22 -4.17 -18.48
CA ALA A 152 6.94 -3.86 -19.14
C ALA A 152 5.71 -4.12 -18.25
N LYS A 153 5.83 -4.91 -17.18
CA LYS A 153 4.75 -5.15 -16.21
C LYS A 153 4.63 -4.06 -15.14
N VAL A 154 5.59 -3.14 -15.04
CA VAL A 154 5.50 -2.02 -14.10
C VAL A 154 4.55 -0.98 -14.70
N PRO A 155 3.48 -0.57 -13.97
CA PRO A 155 2.51 0.39 -14.49
C PRO A 155 3.18 1.67 -15.00
N GLU A 156 2.82 2.10 -16.22
CA GLU A 156 3.30 3.35 -16.81
C GLU A 156 2.75 4.59 -16.09
N ASP A 157 1.64 4.45 -15.36
CA ASP A 157 1.08 5.51 -14.52
C ASP A 157 2.01 5.80 -13.33
N ALA A 158 3.15 6.38 -13.68
CA ALA A 158 4.08 6.88 -12.71
C ALA A 158 3.40 7.92 -11.85
N LEU A 159 3.25 7.63 -10.56
CA LEU A 159 2.89 8.61 -9.55
C LEU A 159 4.06 9.57 -9.28
N ASP A 160 4.84 9.89 -10.33
CA ASP A 160 6.10 10.65 -10.23
C ASP A 160 5.85 12.14 -10.02
N THR A 161 4.66 12.62 -10.39
CA THR A 161 4.29 14.03 -10.21
C THR A 161 3.26 14.20 -9.11
N ARG A 162 3.25 15.37 -8.45
CA ARG A 162 2.24 15.71 -7.45
C ARG A 162 0.83 15.70 -8.02
N GLU A 163 0.69 16.07 -9.28
CA GLU A 163 -0.60 16.07 -9.99
C GLU A 163 -1.11 14.63 -10.20
N ALA A 164 -0.22 13.69 -10.50
CA ALA A 164 -0.57 12.28 -10.64
C ALA A 164 -0.98 11.68 -9.28
N LEU A 165 -0.20 11.98 -8.22
CA LEU A 165 -0.53 11.60 -6.85
C LEU A 165 -1.88 12.21 -6.40
N ALA A 166 -2.09 13.48 -6.68
CA ALA A 166 -3.32 14.19 -6.34
C ALA A 166 -4.55 13.52 -6.98
N ARG A 167 -4.45 13.18 -8.28
CA ARG A 167 -5.52 12.46 -8.98
C ARG A 167 -5.77 11.08 -8.37
N ALA A 168 -4.72 10.31 -8.12
CA ALA A 168 -4.84 8.97 -7.54
C ALA A 168 -5.46 8.97 -6.15
N ALA A 169 -5.09 9.95 -5.32
CA ALA A 169 -5.60 10.11 -3.96
C ALA A 169 -6.92 10.90 -3.87
N ARG A 170 -7.42 11.47 -4.97
CA ARG A 170 -8.55 12.41 -5.02
C ARG A 170 -8.31 13.62 -4.11
N LEU A 171 -7.14 14.21 -4.21
CA LEU A 171 -6.66 15.38 -3.48
C LEU A 171 -6.24 16.49 -4.43
N THR A 172 -5.95 17.67 -3.89
CA THR A 172 -5.27 18.74 -4.62
C THR A 172 -3.74 18.58 -4.53
N ALA A 173 -2.99 19.15 -5.47
CA ALA A 173 -1.53 19.14 -5.40
C ALA A 173 -0.99 19.85 -4.15
N ALA A 174 -1.70 20.87 -3.64
CA ALA A 174 -1.36 21.54 -2.39
C ALA A 174 -1.51 20.61 -1.17
N GLN A 175 -2.59 19.83 -1.11
CA GLN A 175 -2.78 18.83 -0.04
C GLN A 175 -1.71 17.72 -0.12
N VAL A 176 -1.37 17.24 -1.31
CA VAL A 176 -0.27 16.27 -1.48
C VAL A 176 1.04 16.84 -0.93
N LYS A 177 1.37 18.10 -1.28
CA LYS A 177 2.57 18.78 -0.75
C LYS A 177 2.57 18.85 0.78
N ALA A 178 1.43 19.20 1.38
CA ALA A 178 1.29 19.24 2.83
C ALA A 178 1.48 17.85 3.46
N ILE A 179 0.89 16.81 2.87
CA ILE A 179 0.99 15.44 3.35
C ILE A 179 2.42 14.90 3.20
N GLU A 180 3.11 15.21 2.10
CA GLU A 180 4.54 14.89 1.94
C GLU A 180 5.39 15.50 3.07
N ALA A 181 5.17 16.78 3.39
CA ALA A 181 5.90 17.48 4.45
C ALA A 181 5.63 16.85 5.83
N ILE A 182 4.37 16.55 6.14
CA ILE A 182 3.98 15.89 7.39
C ILE A 182 4.61 14.49 7.47
N HIS A 183 4.50 13.69 6.41
CA HIS A 183 5.02 12.32 6.38
C HIS A 183 6.53 12.26 6.59
N GLN A 184 7.27 13.24 6.06
CA GLN A 184 8.74 13.28 6.14
C GLN A 184 9.28 13.86 7.44
N ASN A 185 8.60 14.87 8.01
CA ASN A 185 9.19 15.71 9.04
C ASN A 185 8.37 15.80 10.35
N ALA A 186 7.12 15.34 10.35
CA ALA A 186 6.27 15.49 11.53
C ALA A 186 6.61 14.48 12.63
N ALA A 187 6.60 14.92 13.85
CA ALA A 187 6.66 14.06 15.04
C ALA A 187 5.41 13.15 15.11
N PRO A 188 5.50 11.96 15.73
CA PRO A 188 4.38 11.03 15.84
C PRO A 188 3.10 11.63 16.44
N GLU A 189 3.25 12.56 17.38
CA GLU A 189 2.14 13.25 18.04
C GLU A 189 1.37 14.14 17.06
N VAL A 190 2.08 14.87 16.19
CA VAL A 190 1.48 15.70 15.13
C VAL A 190 0.72 14.82 14.13
N VAL A 191 1.30 13.68 13.76
CA VAL A 191 0.64 12.69 12.88
C VAL A 191 -0.62 12.15 13.54
N ALA A 192 -0.59 11.85 14.84
CA ALA A 192 -1.76 11.39 15.60
C ALA A 192 -2.86 12.46 15.62
N ALA A 193 -2.52 13.72 15.90
CA ALA A 193 -3.46 14.84 15.90
C ALA A 193 -4.10 15.11 14.53
N VAL A 194 -3.38 14.86 13.43
CA VAL A 194 -3.97 14.92 12.08
C VAL A 194 -4.92 13.75 11.84
N LYS A 195 -4.59 12.55 12.31
CA LYS A 195 -5.44 11.37 12.16
C LYS A 195 -6.72 11.46 12.98
N SER A 196 -6.66 12.05 14.19
CA SER A 196 -7.84 12.31 15.02
C SER A 196 -8.71 13.47 14.51
N GLY A 197 -8.15 14.31 13.61
CA GLY A 197 -8.82 15.50 13.10
C GLY A 197 -8.69 16.74 14.01
N GLU A 198 -7.92 16.66 15.09
CA GLU A 198 -7.63 17.78 15.98
C GLU A 198 -6.78 18.85 15.30
N LEU A 199 -5.89 18.42 14.38
CA LEU A 199 -5.04 19.30 13.61
C LEU A 199 -5.33 19.20 12.11
N SER A 200 -5.57 20.37 11.47
CA SER A 200 -5.76 20.39 10.02
C SER A 200 -4.46 20.11 9.24
N LEU A 201 -4.57 19.61 8.00
CA LEU A 201 -3.41 19.35 7.14
C LEU A 201 -2.48 20.56 6.98
N ASN A 202 -3.06 21.75 6.80
CA ASN A 202 -2.27 22.97 6.62
C ASN A 202 -1.53 23.38 7.90
N ALA A 203 -2.19 23.28 9.04
CA ALA A 203 -1.58 23.57 10.33
C ALA A 203 -0.47 22.56 10.64
N ALA A 204 -0.72 21.27 10.43
CA ALA A 204 0.27 20.22 10.64
C ALA A 204 1.49 20.38 9.73
N ALA A 205 1.29 20.77 8.46
CA ALA A 205 2.40 21.02 7.55
C ALA A 205 3.28 22.20 8.02
N VAL A 206 2.72 23.20 8.66
CA VAL A 206 3.48 24.30 9.26
C VAL A 206 4.21 23.80 10.52
N VAL A 207 3.52 23.09 11.41
CA VAL A 207 4.12 22.49 12.61
C VAL A 207 5.28 21.56 12.26
N ALA A 208 5.15 20.76 11.19
CA ALA A 208 6.20 19.88 10.71
C ALA A 208 7.48 20.59 10.23
N THR A 209 7.49 21.92 10.11
CA THR A 209 8.70 22.72 9.83
C THR A 209 9.47 23.15 11.07
N LEU A 210 8.90 22.96 12.24
CA LEU A 210 9.49 23.32 13.53
C LEU A 210 10.45 22.22 14.03
N SER A 211 11.21 22.52 15.07
CA SER A 211 11.99 21.50 15.77
C SER A 211 11.08 20.44 16.41
N VAL A 212 11.61 19.25 16.68
CA VAL A 212 10.82 18.15 17.28
C VAL A 212 10.22 18.56 18.64
N GLU A 213 10.97 19.32 19.43
CA GLU A 213 10.53 19.81 20.74
C GLU A 213 9.35 20.79 20.62
N GLU A 214 9.41 21.69 19.64
CA GLU A 214 8.32 22.64 19.35
C GLU A 214 7.09 21.93 18.77
N GLN A 215 7.30 20.89 17.96
CA GLN A 215 6.21 20.07 17.42
C GLN A 215 5.45 19.35 18.54
N GLN A 216 6.16 18.78 19.52
CA GLN A 216 5.56 18.10 20.66
C GLN A 216 4.79 19.07 21.58
N ALA A 217 5.24 20.30 21.66
CA ALA A 217 4.54 21.34 22.42
C ALA A 217 3.29 21.90 21.71
N ALA A 218 3.20 21.72 20.38
CA ALA A 218 2.12 22.22 19.54
C ALA A 218 1.06 21.17 19.20
N ALA A 219 1.33 19.89 19.50
CA ALA A 219 0.41 18.77 19.27
C ALA A 219 -0.43 18.50 20.51
#